data_ec56c6a40f4ce7789f0c962a98a3f3d9
#
_entry.id   ec56c6a40f4ce7789f0c962a98a3f3d9
#
_cell.length_a   1.000
_cell.length_b   1.000
_cell.length_c   1.000
_cell.angle_alpha   90.00
_cell.angle_beta   90.00
_cell.angle_gamma   90.00
#
_symmetry.space_group_name_H-M   'P 1'
#
loop_
_entity.id
_entity.type
_entity.pdbx_description
1 polymer ?
#
loop_
_entity_poly.entity_id
_entity_poly.type
_entity_poly.pdbx_seq_one_letter_code
_entity_poly.pdbx_strand_id
1 'polypeptide(L)'
;MRYGADWVFPASGAPVKNGYVEFSGDGTIISVGEGHEGCSKIFEGAIVPGFVNSHCHIELSHLVDLFDEGTGMDGFIQQINVKRCTVDLEGRLAEMTAEMDKLYRQGVSAIA
;
A
#
# COMPACT_ATOMS: atom_id res chain seq x y z
N MET A 1 -16.84 13.84 7.75
CA MET A 1 -17.34 13.10 6.56
C MET A 1 -17.40 11.61 6.90
N ARG A 2 -18.51 10.92 6.56
CA ARG A 2 -18.74 9.52 6.96
C ARG A 2 -18.88 8.64 5.72
N TYR A 3 -18.21 7.48 5.73
CA TYR A 3 -18.27 6.46 4.69
C TYR A 3 -18.69 5.13 5.28
N GLY A 4 -19.64 4.44 4.63
CA GLY A 4 -20.14 3.14 5.05
C GLY A 4 -19.68 2.02 4.14
N ALA A 5 -19.71 0.78 4.65
CA ALA A 5 -19.49 -0.43 3.88
C ALA A 5 -20.23 -1.64 4.49
N ASP A 6 -20.33 -2.76 3.75
CA ASP A 6 -20.87 -4.00 4.29
C ASP A 6 -20.10 -4.46 5.52
N TRP A 7 -18.78 -4.21 5.54
CA TRP A 7 -17.88 -4.47 6.65
C TRP A 7 -16.87 -3.34 6.87
N VAL A 8 -16.56 -3.08 8.11
CA VAL A 8 -15.42 -2.23 8.52
C VAL A 8 -14.50 -3.03 9.42
N PHE A 9 -13.21 -3.09 9.08
CA PHE A 9 -12.17 -3.76 9.87
C PHE A 9 -11.26 -2.68 10.49
N PRO A 10 -11.52 -2.23 11.72
CA PRO A 10 -10.81 -1.08 12.29
C PRO A 10 -9.38 -1.37 12.75
N ALA A 11 -8.90 -2.61 12.66
CA ALA A 11 -7.63 -3.12 13.20
C ALA A 11 -7.46 -2.97 14.74
N SER A 12 -8.14 -2.03 15.37
CA SER A 12 -8.12 -1.79 16.82
C SER A 12 -9.25 -2.50 17.59
N GLY A 13 -10.12 -3.26 16.88
CA GLY A 13 -11.26 -3.94 17.46
C GLY A 13 -11.87 -4.98 16.52
N ALA A 14 -13.00 -5.54 16.92
CA ALA A 14 -13.73 -6.50 16.11
C ALA A 14 -14.26 -5.88 14.81
N PRO A 15 -14.37 -6.67 13.72
CA PRO A 15 -15.04 -6.23 12.51
C PRO A 15 -16.49 -5.78 12.76
N VAL A 16 -16.89 -4.70 12.12
CA VAL A 16 -18.23 -4.13 12.23
C VAL A 16 -19.01 -4.38 10.94
N LYS A 17 -20.10 -5.15 11.03
CA LYS A 17 -21.01 -5.40 9.91
C LYS A 17 -21.88 -4.17 9.69
N ASN A 18 -22.19 -3.83 8.42
CA ASN A 18 -22.89 -2.61 8.04
C ASN A 18 -22.28 -1.38 8.74
N GLY A 19 -20.94 -1.32 8.73
CA GLY A 19 -20.20 -0.34 9.50
C GLY A 19 -19.94 0.96 8.74
N TYR A 20 -19.51 1.96 9.50
CA TYR A 20 -19.02 3.22 8.96
C TYR A 20 -17.69 3.63 9.58
N VAL A 21 -16.96 4.47 8.86
CA VAL A 21 -15.81 5.24 9.36
C VAL A 21 -16.10 6.71 9.18
N GLU A 22 -15.91 7.51 10.21
CA GLU A 22 -16.10 8.95 10.20
C GLU A 22 -14.78 9.68 10.33
N PHE A 23 -14.60 10.69 9.48
CA PHE A 23 -13.41 11.51 9.39
C PHE A 23 -13.73 12.97 9.71
N SER A 24 -12.82 13.63 10.41
CA SER A 24 -12.76 15.09 10.53
C SER A 24 -12.39 15.76 9.22
N GLY A 25 -12.40 17.09 9.20
CA GLY A 25 -12.03 17.87 8.02
C GLY A 25 -10.56 17.75 7.60
N ASP A 26 -9.69 17.36 8.50
CA ASP A 26 -8.27 17.12 8.28
C ASP A 26 -7.92 15.66 7.93
N GLY A 27 -8.93 14.79 7.82
CA GLY A 27 -8.75 13.38 7.48
C GLY A 27 -8.50 12.45 8.67
N THR A 28 -8.54 12.95 9.90
CA THR A 28 -8.41 12.11 11.11
C THR A 28 -9.67 11.27 11.31
N ILE A 29 -9.51 9.98 11.64
CA ILE A 29 -10.64 9.11 12.01
C ILE A 29 -11.18 9.55 13.37
N ILE A 30 -12.46 9.92 13.41
CA ILE A 30 -13.17 10.35 14.63
C ILE A 30 -13.87 9.17 15.28
N SER A 31 -14.55 8.36 14.47
CA SER A 31 -15.33 7.23 14.96
C SER A 31 -15.46 6.11 13.94
N VAL A 32 -15.67 4.91 14.48
CA VAL A 32 -16.09 3.73 13.72
C VAL A 32 -17.31 3.17 14.45
N GLY A 33 -18.34 2.79 13.71
CA GLY A 33 -19.57 2.27 14.31
C GLY A 33 -20.43 1.51 13.32
N GLU A 34 -21.58 1.05 13.78
CA GLU A 34 -22.58 0.33 13.02
C GLU A 34 -23.65 1.28 12.47
N GLY A 35 -24.17 0.95 11.28
CA GLY A 35 -25.23 1.71 10.61
C GLY A 35 -24.70 2.65 9.53
N HIS A 36 -25.54 2.92 8.52
CA HIS A 36 -25.17 3.75 7.37
C HIS A 36 -25.82 5.14 7.40
N GLU A 37 -26.44 5.52 8.53
CA GLU A 37 -27.09 6.82 8.65
C GLU A 37 -26.06 7.95 8.56
N GLY A 38 -26.36 8.94 7.72
CA GLY A 38 -25.48 10.09 7.50
C GLY A 38 -24.20 9.79 6.72
N CYS A 39 -24.07 8.59 6.12
CA CYS A 39 -22.95 8.30 5.23
C CYS A 39 -23.06 9.08 3.93
N SER A 40 -21.99 9.75 3.53
CA SER A 40 -21.85 10.45 2.25
C SER A 40 -21.78 9.48 1.07
N LYS A 41 -21.25 8.28 1.33
CA LYS A 41 -21.13 7.18 0.38
C LYS A 41 -21.08 5.84 1.10
N ILE A 42 -21.68 4.83 0.50
CA ILE A 42 -21.65 3.44 0.95
C ILE A 42 -20.96 2.61 -0.13
N PHE A 43 -20.00 1.77 0.28
CA PHE A 43 -19.26 0.88 -0.59
C PHE A 43 -19.76 -0.56 -0.41
N GLU A 44 -19.84 -1.31 -1.49
CA GLU A 44 -19.94 -2.75 -1.43
C GLU A 44 -18.59 -3.33 -0.98
N GLY A 45 -18.62 -4.34 -0.11
CA GLY A 45 -17.42 -5.00 0.40
C GLY A 45 -16.93 -4.43 1.74
N ALA A 46 -15.65 -4.17 1.86
CA ALA A 46 -15.04 -3.83 3.14
C ALA A 46 -14.18 -2.57 3.11
N ILE A 47 -14.31 -1.76 4.17
CA ILE A 47 -13.32 -0.71 4.48
C ILE A 47 -12.28 -1.32 5.42
N VAL A 48 -11.01 -1.22 5.04
CA VAL A 48 -9.85 -1.67 5.82
C VAL A 48 -8.83 -0.53 5.92
N PRO A 49 -7.96 -0.50 6.93
CA PRO A 49 -6.80 0.39 6.93
C PRO A 49 -5.90 0.10 5.73
N GLY A 50 -5.19 1.13 5.27
CA GLY A 50 -4.17 0.94 4.25
C GLY A 50 -3.10 -0.05 4.72
N PHE A 51 -2.61 -0.87 3.81
CA PHE A 51 -1.60 -1.87 4.12
C PHE A 51 -0.24 -1.23 4.36
N VAL A 52 0.55 -1.84 5.24
CA VAL A 52 1.95 -1.49 5.44
C VAL A 52 2.81 -2.62 4.88
N ASN A 53 3.66 -2.31 3.91
CA ASN A 53 4.68 -3.24 3.44
C ASN A 53 5.94 -3.04 4.28
N SER A 54 6.15 -3.93 5.24
CA SER A 54 7.26 -3.85 6.20
C SER A 54 8.58 -4.41 5.68
N HIS A 55 8.64 -4.85 4.44
CA HIS A 55 9.86 -5.30 3.78
C HIS A 55 9.78 -4.97 2.29
N CYS A 56 10.42 -3.90 1.87
CA CYS A 56 10.39 -3.43 0.50
C CYS A 56 11.76 -2.88 0.08
N HIS A 57 12.18 -3.24 -1.11
CA HIS A 57 13.39 -2.73 -1.74
C HIS A 57 13.02 -1.87 -2.96
N ILE A 58 12.32 -0.77 -2.69
CA ILE A 58 11.85 0.12 -3.76
C ILE A 58 13.00 0.76 -4.54
N GLU A 59 14.17 0.90 -3.91
CA GLU A 59 15.39 1.38 -4.55
C GLU A 59 15.92 0.46 -5.67
N LEU A 60 15.39 -0.77 -5.74
CA LEU A 60 15.75 -1.75 -6.77
C LEU A 60 14.68 -1.87 -7.87
N SER A 61 13.66 -1.02 -7.88
CA SER A 61 12.53 -1.09 -8.85
C SER A 61 13.01 -1.04 -10.31
N HIS A 62 14.08 -0.32 -10.59
CA HIS A 62 14.70 -0.24 -11.92
C HIS A 62 15.36 -1.55 -12.40
N LEU A 63 15.40 -2.58 -11.55
CA LEU A 63 15.99 -3.88 -11.86
C LEU A 63 14.96 -4.98 -12.10
N VAL A 64 13.68 -4.63 -12.20
CA VAL A 64 12.61 -5.58 -12.50
C VAL A 64 12.94 -6.32 -13.81
N ASP A 65 12.76 -7.63 -13.82
CA ASP A 65 13.01 -8.54 -14.96
C ASP A 65 14.47 -8.60 -15.46
N LEU A 66 15.42 -8.04 -14.74
CA LEU A 66 16.84 -8.06 -15.14
C LEU A 66 17.65 -9.18 -14.47
N PHE A 67 17.07 -9.94 -13.55
CA PHE A 67 17.78 -11.00 -12.83
C PHE A 67 17.62 -12.36 -13.50
N ASP A 68 18.70 -13.12 -13.53
CA ASP A 68 18.67 -14.53 -13.92
C ASP A 68 18.09 -15.35 -12.76
N GLU A 69 17.10 -16.18 -13.07
CA GLU A 69 16.46 -17.06 -12.11
C GLU A 69 17.36 -18.23 -11.69
N GLY A 70 17.08 -18.82 -10.53
CA GLY A 70 17.74 -20.05 -10.07
C GLY A 70 19.19 -19.90 -9.61
N THR A 71 19.71 -18.68 -9.48
CA THR A 71 21.12 -18.41 -9.11
C THR A 71 21.40 -18.50 -7.60
N GLY A 72 20.36 -18.72 -6.79
CA GLY A 72 20.47 -18.70 -5.32
C GLY A 72 20.77 -17.30 -4.77
N MET A 73 20.89 -17.19 -3.44
CA MET A 73 21.07 -15.89 -2.78
C MET A 73 22.39 -15.21 -3.17
N ASP A 74 23.48 -15.96 -3.23
CA ASP A 74 24.80 -15.41 -3.58
C ASP A 74 24.82 -14.87 -5.01
N GLY A 75 24.25 -15.59 -5.97
CA GLY A 75 24.13 -15.15 -7.35
C GLY A 75 23.20 -13.93 -7.49
N PHE A 76 22.12 -13.88 -6.74
CA PHE A 76 21.24 -12.73 -6.69
C PHE A 76 21.94 -11.46 -6.19
N ILE A 77 22.70 -11.57 -5.06
CA ILE A 77 23.45 -10.43 -4.50
C ILE A 77 24.53 -9.96 -5.49
N GLN A 78 25.23 -10.88 -6.15
CA GLN A 78 26.22 -10.52 -7.18
C GLN A 78 25.57 -9.75 -8.33
N GLN A 79 24.41 -10.19 -8.81
CA GLN A 79 23.68 -9.50 -9.85
C GLN A 79 23.23 -8.09 -9.43
N ILE A 80 22.74 -7.91 -8.21
CA ILE A 80 22.42 -6.58 -7.66
C ILE A 80 23.66 -5.68 -7.73
N ASN A 81 24.81 -6.15 -7.22
CA ASN A 81 26.04 -5.35 -7.18
C ASN A 81 26.50 -4.89 -8.57
N VAL A 82 26.31 -5.72 -9.57
CA VAL A 82 26.67 -5.40 -10.96
C VAL A 82 25.64 -4.46 -11.61
N LYS A 83 24.33 -4.74 -11.40
CA LYS A 83 23.25 -4.12 -12.17
C LYS A 83 22.71 -2.83 -11.55
N ARG A 84 22.84 -2.62 -10.23
CA ARG A 84 22.23 -1.48 -9.52
C ARG A 84 22.65 -0.09 -10.01
N CYS A 85 23.80 0.01 -10.67
CA CYS A 85 24.32 1.29 -11.19
C CYS A 85 24.25 1.40 -12.72
N THR A 86 23.51 0.52 -13.39
CA THR A 86 23.36 0.53 -14.85
C THR A 86 22.42 1.63 -15.35
N VAL A 87 21.56 2.14 -14.47
CA VAL A 87 20.64 3.25 -14.74
C VAL A 87 21.09 4.45 -13.92
N ASP A 88 21.02 5.65 -14.49
CA ASP A 88 21.36 6.88 -13.81
C ASP A 88 20.38 7.20 -12.67
N LEU A 89 20.71 8.24 -11.88
CA LEU A 89 19.89 8.59 -10.71
C LEU A 89 18.48 9.03 -11.11
N GLU A 90 18.33 9.76 -12.19
CA GLU A 90 17.05 10.28 -12.66
C GLU A 90 16.13 9.13 -13.07
N GLY A 91 16.64 8.19 -13.86
CA GLY A 91 15.90 6.97 -14.25
C GLY A 91 15.50 6.12 -13.06
N ARG A 92 16.41 5.92 -12.09
CA ARG A 92 16.07 5.17 -10.86
C ARG A 92 14.97 5.85 -10.04
N LEU A 93 15.01 7.16 -9.89
CA LEU A 93 13.96 7.91 -9.18
C LEU A 93 12.62 7.84 -9.91
N ALA A 94 12.62 7.86 -11.23
CA ALA A 94 11.40 7.70 -12.02
C ALA A 94 10.76 6.33 -11.79
N GLU A 95 11.54 5.25 -11.85
CA GLU A 95 11.05 3.88 -11.59
C GLU A 95 10.55 3.70 -10.14
N MET A 96 11.29 4.23 -9.16
CA MET A 96 10.85 4.22 -7.76
C MET A 96 9.50 4.93 -7.59
N THR A 97 9.33 6.10 -8.21
CA THR A 97 8.09 6.87 -8.13
C THR A 97 6.94 6.11 -8.78
N ALA A 98 7.16 5.51 -9.94
CA ALA A 98 6.15 4.71 -10.63
C ALA A 98 5.70 3.49 -9.79
N GLU A 99 6.65 2.80 -9.13
CA GLU A 99 6.33 1.66 -8.28
C GLU A 99 5.63 2.09 -6.98
N MET A 100 6.00 3.23 -6.38
CA MET A 100 5.27 3.80 -5.24
C MET A 100 3.81 4.12 -5.60
N ASP A 101 3.57 4.73 -6.75
CA ASP A 101 2.21 5.02 -7.24
C ASP A 101 1.40 3.75 -7.46
N LYS A 102 2.02 2.70 -7.97
CA LYS A 102 1.39 1.38 -8.16
C LYS A 102 1.03 0.74 -6.81
N LEU A 103 1.95 0.72 -5.86
CA LEU A 103 1.71 0.23 -4.50
C LEU A 103 0.57 1.00 -3.82
N TYR A 104 0.57 2.33 -3.94
CA TYR A 104 -0.50 3.17 -3.39
C TYR A 104 -1.87 2.82 -3.98
N ARG A 105 -1.97 2.64 -5.30
CA ARG A 105 -3.22 2.21 -5.97
C ARG A 105 -3.68 0.82 -5.55
N GLN A 106 -2.77 -0.03 -5.07
CA GLN A 106 -3.06 -1.36 -4.52
C GLN A 106 -3.43 -1.33 -3.03
N GLY A 107 -3.49 -0.14 -2.42
CA GLY A 107 -3.89 0.05 -1.03
C GLY A 107 -2.73 0.03 -0.02
N VAL A 108 -1.47 0.04 -0.48
CA VAL A 108 -0.31 0.19 0.41
C VAL A 108 -0.15 1.66 0.77
N SER A 109 -0.26 1.98 2.06
CA SER A 109 -0.18 3.35 2.59
C SER A 109 1.19 3.71 3.16
N ALA A 110 2.02 2.72 3.45
CA ALA A 110 3.37 2.91 3.95
C ALA A 110 4.28 1.74 3.56
N ILE A 111 5.56 2.03 3.40
CA ILE A 111 6.63 1.05 3.17
C ILE A 111 7.77 1.29 4.17
N ALA A 112 8.49 0.24 4.56
CA ALA A 112 9.65 0.29 5.45
C ALA A 112 10.81 -0.54 4.88
#